data_2c233fb1c02209514cc6088bb2b8cfdd
#
_entry.id   2c233fb1c02209514cc6088bb2b8cfdd
#
_cell.length_a   1.000
_cell.length_b   1.000
_cell.length_c   1.000
_cell.angle_alpha   90.00
_cell.angle_beta   90.00
_cell.angle_gamma   90.00
#
_symmetry.space_group_name_H-M   'P 1'
#
loop_
_entity.id
_entity.type
_entity.pdbx_description
1 polymer ?
#
loop_
_entity_poly.entity_id
_entity_poly.type
_entity_poly.pdbx_seq_one_letter_code
_entity_poly.pdbx_strand_id
1 'polypeptide(L)'
;MHPPAAGRPETIDETAAIVTARGGRGIAVRVDHTEPEQVASLFERVGELDILVNDIWGGDDLIEWGKRLWETKLEDGLLLVDRALKTHIITSHYGLPRLRTGGLVVEVTDGDGFYYRGHFFYDLVKTTVIRMAFALSQELKDRGITAVAVTPGFLRSEWMLDHFGVTEANWRDAVERVPEFIASETPLLLGRCVAALAADPLVASKNGRVFASWDLADEYGVDDADGTRPHFVRWLAANMPEVAAGMKRADDGLYAYWGEMPYRTPG
;
A
#
# COMPACT_ATOMS: atom_id res chain seq x y z
N MET A 1 -19.38 12.10 -12.97
CA MET A 1 -17.94 12.40 -12.95
C MET A 1 -17.62 12.70 -11.49
N HIS A 2 -17.10 11.72 -10.74
CA HIS A 2 -16.58 12.04 -9.43
C HIS A 2 -15.33 12.88 -9.67
N PRO A 3 -15.19 14.06 -9.04
CA PRO A 3 -13.96 14.83 -9.16
C PRO A 3 -12.80 13.92 -8.71
N PRO A 4 -11.60 14.10 -9.26
CA PRO A 4 -10.40 13.53 -8.66
C PRO A 4 -10.40 13.88 -7.17
N ALA A 5 -9.94 13.00 -6.31
CA ALA A 5 -9.96 13.23 -4.87
C ALA A 5 -9.48 14.65 -4.57
N ALA A 6 -10.30 15.45 -3.88
CA ALA A 6 -9.98 16.80 -3.41
C ALA A 6 -9.53 17.83 -4.47
N GLY A 7 -10.00 17.77 -5.72
CA GLY A 7 -9.69 18.81 -6.72
C GLY A 7 -8.22 18.86 -7.17
N ARG A 8 -7.49 17.79 -7.01
CA ARG A 8 -6.09 17.66 -7.43
C ARG A 8 -5.98 17.63 -8.97
N PRO A 9 -4.88 18.16 -9.53
CA PRO A 9 -4.70 18.22 -10.99
C PRO A 9 -4.27 16.87 -11.60
N GLU A 10 -3.68 15.95 -10.80
CA GLU A 10 -3.13 14.69 -11.29
C GLU A 10 -4.24 13.75 -11.79
N THR A 11 -3.98 13.11 -12.93
CA THR A 11 -4.95 12.25 -13.59
C THR A 11 -4.40 10.87 -13.92
N ILE A 12 -5.30 9.88 -14.04
CA ILE A 12 -4.95 8.53 -14.50
C ILE A 12 -4.43 8.54 -15.95
N ASP A 13 -4.84 9.51 -16.76
CA ASP A 13 -4.38 9.66 -18.14
C ASP A 13 -2.91 10.10 -18.19
N GLU A 14 -2.48 11.01 -17.30
CA GLU A 14 -1.07 11.38 -17.16
C GLU A 14 -0.22 10.19 -16.69
N THR A 15 -0.69 9.43 -15.72
CA THR A 15 0.00 8.21 -15.28
C THR A 15 0.17 7.22 -16.43
N ALA A 16 -0.87 6.98 -17.22
CA ALA A 16 -0.80 6.12 -18.40
C ALA A 16 0.19 6.65 -19.46
N ALA A 17 0.22 7.98 -19.66
CA ALA A 17 1.17 8.63 -20.57
C ALA A 17 2.62 8.46 -20.07
N ILE A 18 2.88 8.63 -18.77
CA ILE A 18 4.21 8.42 -18.17
C ILE A 18 4.68 6.97 -18.33
N VAL A 19 3.81 5.98 -18.09
CA VAL A 19 4.11 4.56 -18.31
C VAL A 19 4.51 4.33 -19.78
N THR A 20 3.75 4.89 -20.71
CA THR A 20 4.01 4.74 -22.14
C THR A 20 5.32 5.42 -22.55
N ALA A 21 5.59 6.62 -22.06
CA ALA A 21 6.84 7.34 -22.32
C ALA A 21 8.09 6.62 -21.80
N ARG A 22 7.92 5.79 -20.77
CA ARG A 22 8.99 4.92 -20.21
C ARG A 22 9.12 3.56 -20.90
N GLY A 23 8.45 3.36 -22.03
CA GLY A 23 8.54 2.13 -22.83
C GLY A 23 7.55 1.03 -22.47
N GLY A 24 6.67 1.26 -21.52
CA GLY A 24 5.57 0.37 -21.17
C GLY A 24 4.31 0.65 -22.05
N ARG A 25 3.21 0.04 -21.67
CA ARG A 25 1.88 0.32 -22.26
C ARG A 25 0.93 0.73 -21.12
N GLY A 26 0.77 2.03 -20.91
CA GLY A 26 -0.19 2.59 -19.96
C GLY A 26 -1.60 2.61 -20.56
N ILE A 27 -2.58 2.13 -19.77
CA ILE A 27 -4.01 2.19 -20.14
C ILE A 27 -4.77 2.75 -18.94
N ALA A 28 -5.27 3.97 -19.09
CA ALA A 28 -6.15 4.58 -18.10
C ALA A 28 -7.57 4.02 -18.24
N VAL A 29 -8.11 3.51 -17.13
CA VAL A 29 -9.51 3.07 -17.08
C VAL A 29 -10.16 3.71 -15.85
N ARG A 30 -11.16 4.54 -16.09
CA ARG A 30 -11.89 5.17 -15.01
C ARG A 30 -12.87 4.18 -14.40
N VAL A 31 -12.71 3.95 -13.09
CA VAL A 31 -13.53 3.02 -12.29
C VAL A 31 -13.75 3.62 -10.91
N ASP A 32 -14.98 3.55 -10.43
CA ASP A 32 -15.28 3.73 -9.01
C ASP A 32 -15.21 2.37 -8.33
N HIS A 33 -14.19 2.14 -7.51
CA HIS A 33 -13.98 0.86 -6.85
C HIS A 33 -14.96 0.60 -5.68
N THR A 34 -15.80 1.57 -5.33
CA THR A 34 -16.93 1.35 -4.40
C THR A 34 -18.13 0.71 -5.09
N GLU A 35 -18.15 0.67 -6.44
CA GLU A 35 -19.22 0.15 -7.28
C GLU A 35 -18.83 -1.21 -7.89
N PRO A 36 -19.34 -2.33 -7.35
CA PRO A 36 -18.93 -3.68 -7.78
C PRO A 36 -19.06 -3.96 -9.28
N GLU A 37 -20.14 -3.44 -9.91
CA GLU A 37 -20.41 -3.65 -11.34
C GLU A 37 -19.37 -2.97 -12.23
N GLN A 38 -18.84 -1.80 -11.82
CA GLN A 38 -17.77 -1.12 -12.54
C GLN A 38 -16.46 -1.90 -12.45
N VAL A 39 -16.17 -2.44 -11.27
CA VAL A 39 -14.97 -3.27 -11.05
C VAL A 39 -15.08 -4.59 -11.82
N ALA A 40 -16.26 -5.25 -11.82
CA ALA A 40 -16.49 -6.44 -12.64
C ALA A 40 -16.21 -6.17 -14.13
N SER A 41 -16.79 -5.07 -14.66
CA SER A 41 -16.59 -4.66 -16.05
C SER A 41 -15.13 -4.33 -16.38
N LEU A 42 -14.37 -3.75 -15.41
CA LEU A 42 -12.92 -3.53 -15.55
C LEU A 42 -12.22 -4.86 -15.83
N PHE A 43 -12.42 -5.87 -14.97
CA PHE A 43 -11.71 -7.14 -15.07
C PHE A 43 -12.17 -8.02 -16.23
N GLU A 44 -13.39 -7.85 -16.73
CA GLU A 44 -13.81 -8.43 -18.01
C GLU A 44 -13.01 -7.87 -19.19
N ARG A 45 -12.74 -6.57 -19.20
CA ARG A 45 -11.95 -5.91 -20.25
C ARG A 45 -10.46 -6.19 -20.18
N VAL A 46 -9.92 -6.28 -18.97
CA VAL A 46 -8.49 -6.52 -18.74
C VAL A 46 -8.09 -7.94 -19.13
N GLY A 47 -8.96 -8.93 -18.85
CA GLY A 47 -8.67 -10.34 -19.10
C GLY A 47 -7.70 -10.92 -18.08
N GLU A 48 -6.70 -11.67 -18.53
CA GLU A 48 -5.71 -12.32 -17.66
C GLU A 48 -4.68 -11.32 -17.10
N LEU A 49 -4.26 -11.55 -15.86
CA LEU A 49 -3.29 -10.75 -15.12
C LEU A 49 -2.12 -11.59 -14.63
N ASP A 50 -0.94 -11.00 -14.62
CA ASP A 50 0.25 -11.54 -13.95
C ASP A 50 0.41 -10.93 -12.55
N ILE A 51 0.04 -9.65 -12.38
CA ILE A 51 0.18 -8.90 -11.13
C ILE A 51 -1.07 -8.09 -10.87
N LEU A 52 -1.57 -8.13 -9.64
CA LEU A 52 -2.62 -7.24 -9.13
C LEU A 52 -2.04 -6.40 -7.99
N VAL A 53 -2.01 -5.08 -8.16
CA VAL A 53 -1.62 -4.14 -7.10
C VAL A 53 -2.86 -3.38 -6.64
N ASN A 54 -3.22 -3.53 -5.37
CA ASN A 54 -4.26 -2.77 -4.71
C ASN A 54 -3.62 -1.62 -3.92
N ASP A 55 -3.72 -0.41 -4.44
CA ASP A 55 -3.27 0.84 -3.82
C ASP A 55 -4.41 1.86 -3.77
N ILE A 56 -5.60 1.37 -3.43
CA ILE A 56 -6.82 2.18 -3.42
C ILE A 56 -6.91 2.90 -2.08
N TRP A 57 -6.97 4.21 -2.15
CA TRP A 57 -7.11 5.09 -0.99
C TRP A 57 -8.20 6.15 -1.26
N GLY A 58 -8.46 7.03 -0.37
CA GLY A 58 -9.46 8.10 -0.52
C GLY A 58 -9.90 8.61 0.85
N GLY A 59 -8.97 8.62 1.80
CA GLY A 59 -9.24 8.91 3.19
C GLY A 59 -8.52 10.10 3.81
N ASP A 60 -7.67 10.81 3.07
CA ASP A 60 -6.85 11.87 3.66
C ASP A 60 -7.67 12.95 4.38
N ASP A 61 -8.78 13.36 3.79
CA ASP A 61 -9.67 14.38 4.36
C ASP A 61 -10.62 13.85 5.46
N LEU A 62 -10.62 12.54 5.71
CA LEU A 62 -11.51 11.88 6.67
C LEU A 62 -10.84 11.60 8.02
N ILE A 63 -9.56 11.92 8.16
CA ILE A 63 -8.77 11.56 9.34
C ILE A 63 -8.56 12.80 10.22
N GLU A 64 -9.13 12.75 11.42
CA GLU A 64 -8.93 13.76 12.45
C GLU A 64 -7.90 13.25 13.49
N TRP A 65 -6.62 13.50 13.23
CA TRP A 65 -5.54 13.02 14.09
C TRP A 65 -5.67 13.49 15.53
N GLY A 66 -5.27 12.64 16.48
CA GLY A 66 -5.28 12.95 17.91
C GLY A 66 -6.64 12.81 18.60
N LYS A 67 -7.72 12.50 17.86
CA LYS A 67 -9.04 12.24 18.44
C LYS A 67 -9.20 10.75 18.80
N ARG A 68 -9.95 10.51 19.88
CA ARG A 68 -10.39 9.17 20.26
C ARG A 68 -11.59 8.76 19.42
N LEU A 69 -11.82 7.44 19.29
CA LEU A 69 -12.93 6.90 18.48
C LEU A 69 -14.27 7.60 18.71
N TRP A 70 -14.62 7.86 19.95
CA TRP A 70 -15.90 8.50 20.32
C TRP A 70 -15.92 10.03 20.14
N GLU A 71 -14.82 10.64 19.74
CA GLU A 71 -14.67 12.05 19.44
C GLU A 71 -14.63 12.31 17.92
N THR A 72 -14.43 11.25 17.13
CA THR A 72 -14.44 11.34 15.66
C THR A 72 -15.85 11.35 15.11
N LYS A 73 -16.03 11.89 13.92
CA LYS A 73 -17.31 11.76 13.21
C LYS A 73 -17.42 10.32 12.70
N LEU A 74 -18.46 9.62 13.15
CA LEU A 74 -18.69 8.23 12.80
C LEU A 74 -18.84 8.05 11.29
N GLU A 75 -19.50 8.99 10.62
CA GLU A 75 -19.73 8.96 9.17
C GLU A 75 -18.44 9.00 8.38
N ASP A 76 -17.48 9.84 8.79
CA ASP A 76 -16.17 9.94 8.15
C ASP A 76 -15.36 8.65 8.35
N GLY A 77 -15.41 8.06 9.54
CA GLY A 77 -14.76 6.79 9.83
C GLY A 77 -15.34 5.61 9.02
N LEU A 78 -16.66 5.52 8.91
CA LEU A 78 -17.32 4.51 8.10
C LEU A 78 -17.06 4.70 6.60
N LEU A 79 -17.03 5.95 6.14
CA LEU A 79 -16.67 6.30 4.77
C LEU A 79 -15.22 5.92 4.45
N LEU A 80 -14.30 6.07 5.41
CA LEU A 80 -12.92 5.62 5.28
C LEU A 80 -12.84 4.09 5.08
N VAL A 81 -13.60 3.32 5.85
CA VAL A 81 -13.71 1.86 5.67
C VAL A 81 -14.24 1.51 4.28
N ASP A 82 -15.27 2.21 3.81
CA ASP A 82 -15.83 1.99 2.48
C ASP A 82 -14.80 2.29 1.37
N ARG A 83 -14.06 3.39 1.49
CA ARG A 83 -13.13 3.83 0.44
C ARG A 83 -11.80 3.10 0.42
N ALA A 84 -11.30 2.66 1.57
CA ALA A 84 -9.93 2.16 1.71
C ALA A 84 -9.83 0.68 2.14
N LEU A 85 -10.93 0.02 2.45
CA LEU A 85 -10.95 -1.42 2.75
C LEU A 85 -11.93 -2.18 1.86
N LYS A 86 -13.21 -1.76 1.83
CA LYS A 86 -14.23 -2.43 1.00
C LYS A 86 -13.84 -2.44 -0.48
N THR A 87 -13.18 -1.38 -0.96
CA THR A 87 -12.66 -1.30 -2.33
C THR A 87 -11.59 -2.35 -2.61
N HIS A 88 -10.67 -2.63 -1.68
CA HIS A 88 -9.69 -3.71 -1.80
C HIS A 88 -10.38 -5.08 -1.90
N ILE A 89 -11.41 -5.30 -1.08
CA ILE A 89 -12.20 -6.55 -1.11
C ILE A 89 -12.89 -6.72 -2.45
N ILE A 90 -13.59 -5.69 -2.96
CA ILE A 90 -14.30 -5.73 -4.24
C ILE A 90 -13.32 -5.98 -5.38
N THR A 91 -12.20 -5.25 -5.40
CA THR A 91 -11.15 -5.39 -6.42
C THR A 91 -10.56 -6.78 -6.42
N SER A 92 -10.23 -7.32 -5.25
CA SER A 92 -9.72 -8.69 -5.12
C SER A 92 -10.75 -9.71 -5.57
N HIS A 93 -12.04 -9.57 -5.19
CA HIS A 93 -13.09 -10.50 -5.59
C HIS A 93 -13.18 -10.69 -7.11
N TYR A 94 -13.11 -9.61 -7.88
CA TYR A 94 -13.20 -9.69 -9.35
C TYR A 94 -11.83 -9.89 -10.03
N GLY A 95 -10.73 -9.44 -9.43
CA GLY A 95 -9.39 -9.50 -9.98
C GLY A 95 -8.69 -10.85 -9.80
N LEU A 96 -8.84 -11.48 -8.63
CA LEU A 96 -8.14 -12.74 -8.33
C LEU A 96 -8.49 -13.89 -9.29
N PRO A 97 -9.73 -14.08 -9.77
CA PRO A 97 -10.01 -15.09 -10.78
C PRO A 97 -9.25 -14.88 -12.10
N ARG A 98 -8.83 -13.65 -12.38
CA ARG A 98 -8.09 -13.29 -13.61
C ARG A 98 -6.58 -13.47 -13.51
N LEU A 99 -6.04 -13.65 -12.31
CA LEU A 99 -4.62 -13.90 -12.12
C LEU A 99 -4.22 -15.27 -12.70
N ARG A 100 -3.09 -15.31 -13.39
CA ARG A 100 -2.45 -16.53 -13.84
C ARG A 100 -1.86 -17.30 -12.66
N THR A 101 -1.70 -18.59 -12.84
CA THR A 101 -0.90 -19.42 -11.92
C THR A 101 0.51 -18.84 -11.78
N GLY A 102 0.99 -18.73 -10.55
CA GLY A 102 2.28 -18.12 -10.25
C GLY A 102 2.28 -16.58 -10.24
N GLY A 103 1.10 -15.96 -10.34
CA GLY A 103 0.95 -14.48 -10.27
C GLY A 103 1.24 -13.90 -8.89
N LEU A 104 1.21 -12.56 -8.82
CA LEU A 104 1.50 -11.79 -7.61
C LEU A 104 0.35 -10.84 -7.26
N VAL A 105 -0.06 -10.85 -5.99
CA VAL A 105 -0.96 -9.85 -5.39
C VAL A 105 -0.15 -8.98 -4.43
N VAL A 106 -0.27 -7.68 -4.58
CA VAL A 106 0.35 -6.69 -3.69
C VAL A 106 -0.73 -5.80 -3.10
N GLU A 107 -0.90 -5.86 -1.80
CA GLU A 107 -1.78 -4.99 -1.03
C GLU A 107 -0.95 -3.85 -0.43
N VAL A 108 -1.21 -2.60 -0.84
CA VAL A 108 -0.47 -1.44 -0.32
C VAL A 108 -1.12 -0.93 0.96
N THR A 109 -0.30 -0.79 2.01
CA THR A 109 -0.75 -0.41 3.34
C THR A 109 0.11 0.70 3.93
N ASP A 110 0.01 0.94 5.24
CA ASP A 110 0.91 1.77 6.03
C ASP A 110 1.40 1.00 7.26
N GLY A 111 2.74 0.93 7.37
CA GLY A 111 3.44 0.24 8.44
C GLY A 111 3.47 -1.28 8.31
N ASP A 112 4.54 -1.86 8.83
CA ASP A 112 4.89 -3.27 8.75
C ASP A 112 4.76 -4.00 10.09
N GLY A 113 4.08 -3.42 11.06
CA GLY A 113 3.98 -3.94 12.43
C GLY A 113 2.64 -3.67 13.12
N PHE A 114 2.52 -4.17 14.36
CA PHE A 114 1.33 -4.06 15.20
C PHE A 114 1.31 -2.81 16.11
N TYR A 115 1.95 -1.75 15.73
CA TYR A 115 1.86 -0.50 16.47
C TYR A 115 0.59 0.27 16.11
N TYR A 116 0.06 1.01 17.06
CA TYR A 116 -1.10 1.86 16.84
C TYR A 116 -0.71 3.11 16.05
N ARG A 117 -1.40 3.36 14.92
CA ARG A 117 -1.10 4.44 13.95
C ARG A 117 -1.76 5.78 14.28
N GLY A 118 -2.17 5.99 15.54
CA GLY A 118 -2.65 7.29 16.01
C GLY A 118 -4.10 7.64 15.71
N HIS A 119 -4.82 6.86 14.90
CA HIS A 119 -6.24 7.07 14.61
C HIS A 119 -6.95 5.73 14.43
N PHE A 120 -8.08 5.52 15.10
CA PHE A 120 -8.76 4.22 15.17
C PHE A 120 -9.10 3.64 13.79
N PHE A 121 -9.85 4.39 12.97
CA PHE A 121 -10.28 3.89 11.66
C PHE A 121 -9.12 3.73 10.67
N TYR A 122 -8.14 4.61 10.74
CA TYR A 122 -6.93 4.50 9.94
C TYR A 122 -6.15 3.22 10.26
N ASP A 123 -5.88 3.01 11.54
CA ASP A 123 -5.17 1.82 12.02
C ASP A 123 -5.93 0.53 11.68
N LEU A 124 -7.26 0.53 11.89
CA LEU A 124 -8.12 -0.61 11.55
C LEU A 124 -8.01 -0.97 10.07
N VAL A 125 -8.12 0.01 9.18
CA VAL A 125 -8.04 -0.20 7.73
C VAL A 125 -6.65 -0.72 7.34
N LYS A 126 -5.59 -0.02 7.74
CA LYS A 126 -4.22 -0.38 7.36
C LYS A 126 -3.79 -1.74 7.89
N THR A 127 -4.13 -2.07 9.15
CA THR A 127 -3.88 -3.40 9.72
C THR A 127 -4.71 -4.48 9.04
N THR A 128 -5.97 -4.18 8.68
CA THR A 128 -6.83 -5.15 7.97
C THR A 128 -6.30 -5.46 6.58
N VAL A 129 -5.73 -4.50 5.86
CA VAL A 129 -5.08 -4.73 4.56
C VAL A 129 -3.88 -5.69 4.69
N ILE A 130 -3.07 -5.57 5.75
CA ILE A 130 -2.00 -6.54 6.04
C ILE A 130 -2.60 -7.93 6.26
N ARG A 131 -3.65 -8.03 7.09
CA ARG A 131 -4.33 -9.31 7.35
C ARG A 131 -4.96 -9.90 6.09
N MET A 132 -5.47 -9.05 5.21
CA MET A 132 -6.06 -9.45 3.93
C MET A 132 -5.03 -10.12 3.04
N ALA A 133 -3.81 -9.56 2.90
CA ALA A 133 -2.72 -10.18 2.15
C ALA A 133 -2.40 -11.59 2.69
N PHE A 134 -2.36 -11.77 4.02
CA PHE A 134 -2.19 -13.09 4.62
C PHE A 134 -3.35 -14.04 4.29
N ALA A 135 -4.61 -13.61 4.41
CA ALA A 135 -5.76 -14.44 4.10
C ALA A 135 -5.75 -14.87 2.62
N LEU A 136 -5.50 -13.94 1.70
CA LEU A 136 -5.37 -14.22 0.28
C LEU A 136 -4.24 -15.22 -0.02
N SER A 137 -3.13 -15.14 0.70
CA SER A 137 -2.04 -16.10 0.56
C SER A 137 -2.44 -17.54 0.87
N GLN A 138 -3.42 -17.74 1.78
CA GLN A 138 -3.95 -19.06 2.11
C GLN A 138 -4.92 -19.55 1.03
N GLU A 139 -5.83 -18.71 0.57
CA GLU A 139 -6.82 -19.05 -0.45
C GLU A 139 -6.22 -19.30 -1.84
N LEU A 140 -5.05 -18.72 -2.13
CA LEU A 140 -4.40 -18.78 -3.43
C LEU A 140 -3.28 -19.83 -3.53
N LYS A 141 -3.04 -20.60 -2.47
CA LYS A 141 -1.97 -21.61 -2.41
C LYS A 141 -1.99 -22.59 -3.57
N ASP A 142 -3.16 -23.16 -3.88
CA ASP A 142 -3.33 -24.20 -4.91
C ASP A 142 -3.05 -23.68 -6.33
N ARG A 143 -3.09 -22.35 -6.50
CA ARG A 143 -2.76 -21.69 -7.77
C ARG A 143 -1.31 -21.20 -7.81
N GLY A 144 -0.53 -21.41 -6.75
CA GLY A 144 0.85 -20.92 -6.65
C GLY A 144 0.97 -19.39 -6.74
N ILE A 145 -0.11 -18.64 -6.45
CA ILE A 145 -0.12 -17.19 -6.47
C ILE A 145 0.40 -16.68 -5.13
N THR A 146 1.32 -15.73 -5.17
CA THR A 146 1.87 -15.08 -4.01
C THR A 146 1.06 -13.83 -3.68
N ALA A 147 0.68 -13.65 -2.41
CA ALA A 147 0.04 -12.45 -1.91
C ALA A 147 0.86 -11.83 -0.77
N VAL A 148 1.20 -10.56 -0.89
CA VAL A 148 1.98 -9.80 0.09
C VAL A 148 1.34 -8.45 0.38
N ALA A 149 1.58 -7.90 1.56
CA ALA A 149 1.36 -6.49 1.83
C ALA A 149 2.68 -5.72 1.71
N VAL A 150 2.63 -4.48 1.23
CA VAL A 150 3.80 -3.61 1.13
C VAL A 150 3.46 -2.24 1.68
N THR A 151 4.37 -1.66 2.47
CA THR A 151 4.24 -0.30 2.97
C THR A 151 5.37 0.58 2.44
N PRO A 152 5.09 1.82 1.97
CA PRO A 152 6.13 2.83 1.81
C PRO A 152 6.65 3.27 3.18
N GLY A 153 7.75 4.01 3.17
CA GLY A 153 8.20 4.83 4.26
C GLY A 153 7.41 6.14 4.34
N PHE A 154 8.06 7.21 4.83
CA PHE A 154 7.44 8.52 4.76
C PHE A 154 7.36 8.97 3.30
N LEU A 155 6.17 8.89 2.72
CA LEU A 155 5.98 9.07 1.28
C LEU A 155 5.93 10.55 0.90
N ARG A 156 6.77 10.99 -0.03
CA ARG A 156 6.68 12.29 -0.69
C ARG A 156 5.63 12.26 -1.80
N SER A 157 4.36 11.98 -1.42
CA SER A 157 3.25 12.10 -2.35
C SER A 157 2.97 13.58 -2.65
N GLU A 158 2.26 13.84 -3.73
CA GLU A 158 1.82 15.20 -4.10
C GLU A 158 1.00 15.82 -2.96
N TRP A 159 0.13 15.04 -2.30
CA TRP A 159 -0.63 15.50 -1.15
C TRP A 159 0.28 15.93 0.02
N MET A 160 1.30 15.13 0.32
CA MET A 160 2.23 15.41 1.41
C MET A 160 3.10 16.63 1.12
N LEU A 161 3.55 16.77 -0.13
CA LEU A 161 4.30 17.95 -0.56
C LEU A 161 3.46 19.23 -0.43
N ASP A 162 2.21 19.20 -0.88
CA ASP A 162 1.27 20.32 -0.72
C ASP A 162 0.97 20.63 0.74
N HIS A 163 0.78 19.60 1.57
CA HIS A 163 0.55 19.73 3.01
C HIS A 163 1.70 20.49 3.71
N PHE A 164 2.93 20.23 3.29
CA PHE A 164 4.10 20.94 3.81
C PHE A 164 4.42 22.26 3.08
N GLY A 165 3.70 22.57 2.00
CA GLY A 165 3.92 23.77 1.20
C GLY A 165 5.25 23.74 0.45
N VAL A 166 5.69 22.56 0.01
CA VAL A 166 6.93 22.33 -0.74
C VAL A 166 6.65 21.62 -2.05
N THR A 167 7.67 21.49 -2.88
CA THR A 167 7.66 20.71 -4.13
C THR A 167 8.76 19.67 -4.08
N GLU A 168 8.78 18.71 -5.02
CA GLU A 168 9.88 17.74 -5.10
C GLU A 168 11.26 18.42 -5.31
N ALA A 169 11.30 19.63 -5.86
CA ALA A 169 12.54 20.37 -6.05
C ALA A 169 13.12 20.94 -4.74
N ASN A 170 12.27 21.28 -3.77
CA ASN A 170 12.66 21.90 -2.50
C ASN A 170 12.11 21.19 -1.26
N TRP A 171 11.74 19.92 -1.35
CA TRP A 171 11.12 19.16 -0.26
C TRP A 171 11.91 19.18 1.06
N ARG A 172 13.23 19.38 0.98
CA ARG A 172 14.10 19.46 2.16
C ARG A 172 13.82 20.67 3.06
N ASP A 173 13.15 21.70 2.54
CA ASP A 173 12.73 22.86 3.34
C ASP A 173 11.70 22.46 4.42
N ALA A 174 10.96 21.37 4.23
CA ALA A 174 10.04 20.84 5.21
C ALA A 174 10.75 20.18 6.41
N VAL A 175 12.00 19.75 6.27
CA VAL A 175 12.77 19.06 7.32
C VAL A 175 12.99 19.93 8.57
N GLU A 176 13.01 21.24 8.42
CA GLU A 176 13.11 22.16 9.57
C GLU A 176 11.93 22.02 10.54
N ARG A 177 10.75 21.67 10.02
CA ARG A 177 9.50 21.50 10.80
C ARG A 177 9.19 20.04 11.12
N VAL A 178 9.59 19.13 10.24
CA VAL A 178 9.34 17.70 10.34
C VAL A 178 10.66 16.98 10.04
N PRO A 179 11.54 16.81 11.04
CA PRO A 179 12.89 16.25 10.85
C PRO A 179 12.93 14.87 10.18
N GLU A 180 11.93 14.02 10.49
CA GLU A 180 11.82 12.68 9.92
C GLU A 180 11.51 12.67 8.41
N PHE A 181 11.08 13.80 7.85
CA PHE A 181 10.86 13.94 6.41
C PHE A 181 12.15 13.82 5.60
N ILE A 182 13.32 13.98 6.22
CA ILE A 182 14.63 13.72 5.57
C ILE A 182 14.79 12.27 5.11
N ALA A 183 14.11 11.33 5.77
CA ALA A 183 14.10 9.91 5.42
C ALA A 183 12.91 9.52 4.53
N SER A 184 12.26 10.50 3.91
CA SER A 184 11.13 10.27 3.01
C SER A 184 11.59 9.72 1.65
N GLU A 185 10.67 9.04 0.99
CA GLU A 185 10.85 8.42 -0.32
C GLU A 185 9.85 8.97 -1.35
N THR A 186 10.19 8.88 -2.63
CA THR A 186 9.23 9.16 -3.70
C THR A 186 8.30 7.95 -3.93
N PRO A 187 7.11 8.15 -4.51
CA PRO A 187 6.24 7.02 -4.90
C PRO A 187 6.91 6.00 -5.83
N LEU A 188 8.00 6.40 -6.50
CA LEU A 188 8.73 5.52 -7.42
C LEU A 188 9.56 4.46 -6.70
N LEU A 189 10.03 4.69 -5.46
CA LEU A 189 10.76 3.67 -4.71
C LEU A 189 9.87 2.44 -4.45
N LEU A 190 8.65 2.66 -3.94
CA LEU A 190 7.69 1.56 -3.73
C LEU A 190 7.41 0.84 -5.05
N GLY A 191 7.15 1.57 -6.14
CA GLY A 191 6.91 0.98 -7.46
C GLY A 191 8.07 0.13 -7.97
N ARG A 192 9.32 0.58 -7.77
CA ARG A 192 10.54 -0.19 -8.11
C ARG A 192 10.68 -1.44 -7.23
N CYS A 193 10.36 -1.36 -5.95
CA CYS A 193 10.34 -2.52 -5.04
C CYS A 193 9.30 -3.55 -5.48
N VAL A 194 8.11 -3.12 -5.86
CA VAL A 194 7.06 -4.01 -6.41
C VAL A 194 7.52 -4.67 -7.72
N ALA A 195 8.19 -3.93 -8.60
CA ALA A 195 8.76 -4.50 -9.83
C ALA A 195 9.85 -5.54 -9.53
N ALA A 196 10.71 -5.29 -8.53
CA ALA A 196 11.73 -6.24 -8.08
C ALA A 196 11.10 -7.50 -7.46
N LEU A 197 10.07 -7.35 -6.62
CA LEU A 197 9.28 -8.48 -6.11
C LEU A 197 8.69 -9.33 -7.24
N ALA A 198 8.15 -8.69 -8.26
CA ALA A 198 7.56 -9.39 -9.41
C ALA A 198 8.59 -10.14 -10.25
N ALA A 199 9.84 -9.69 -10.23
CA ALA A 199 10.96 -10.32 -10.94
C ALA A 199 11.70 -11.37 -10.09
N ASP A 200 11.41 -11.48 -8.78
CA ASP A 200 12.08 -12.38 -7.87
C ASP A 200 11.63 -13.83 -8.09
N PRO A 201 12.51 -14.74 -8.55
CA PRO A 201 12.15 -16.16 -8.72
C PRO A 201 11.82 -16.85 -7.39
N LEU A 202 12.16 -16.26 -6.25
CA LEU A 202 11.89 -16.77 -4.90
C LEU A 202 10.74 -16.04 -4.22
N VAL A 203 9.96 -15.23 -4.94
CA VAL A 203 8.85 -14.44 -4.37
C VAL A 203 7.85 -15.29 -3.57
N ALA A 204 7.67 -16.55 -3.92
CA ALA A 204 6.80 -17.48 -3.19
C ALA A 204 7.23 -17.67 -1.71
N SER A 205 8.51 -17.49 -1.38
CA SER A 205 8.97 -17.54 0.01
C SER A 205 8.52 -16.36 0.87
N LYS A 206 8.01 -15.31 0.23
CA LYS A 206 7.50 -14.08 0.86
C LYS A 206 5.98 -14.12 1.07
N ASN A 207 5.31 -15.19 0.65
CA ASN A 207 3.86 -15.31 0.65
C ASN A 207 3.23 -15.06 2.03
N GLY A 208 2.19 -14.27 2.10
CA GLY A 208 1.42 -13.96 3.31
C GLY A 208 2.09 -12.96 4.26
N ARG A 209 3.20 -12.33 3.86
CA ARG A 209 3.99 -11.44 4.72
C ARG A 209 3.75 -9.97 4.35
N VAL A 210 4.18 -9.08 5.26
CA VAL A 210 4.26 -7.64 5.03
C VAL A 210 5.73 -7.22 4.92
N PHE A 211 6.00 -6.30 3.99
CA PHE A 211 7.33 -5.77 3.72
C PHE A 211 7.29 -4.25 3.65
N ALA A 212 8.37 -3.63 4.07
CA ALA A 212 8.57 -2.21 3.89
C ALA A 212 9.42 -1.93 2.63
N SER A 213 9.15 -0.81 1.96
CA SER A 213 9.91 -0.37 0.80
C SER A 213 11.42 -0.27 1.08
N TRP A 214 11.80 0.27 2.24
CA TRP A 214 13.21 0.43 2.64
C TRP A 214 13.95 -0.88 2.82
N ASP A 215 13.29 -1.95 3.31
CA ASP A 215 13.91 -3.27 3.44
C ASP A 215 13.99 -3.98 2.08
N LEU A 216 12.94 -3.88 1.27
CA LEU A 216 12.95 -4.41 -0.10
C LEU A 216 14.01 -3.69 -0.96
N ALA A 217 14.16 -2.38 -0.77
CA ALA A 217 15.18 -1.60 -1.45
C ALA A 217 16.60 -2.06 -1.10
N ASP A 218 16.84 -2.36 0.18
CA ASP A 218 18.12 -2.93 0.63
C ASP A 218 18.31 -4.35 0.08
N GLU A 219 17.30 -5.22 0.15
CA GLU A 219 17.37 -6.61 -0.31
C GLU A 219 17.63 -6.71 -1.82
N TYR A 220 16.94 -5.89 -2.62
CA TYR A 220 17.06 -5.93 -4.08
C TYR A 220 18.08 -4.95 -4.67
N GLY A 221 18.71 -4.14 -3.85
CA GLY A 221 19.68 -3.13 -4.32
C GLY A 221 19.01 -2.03 -5.15
N VAL A 222 17.79 -1.64 -4.82
CA VAL A 222 16.99 -0.65 -5.55
C VAL A 222 17.17 0.73 -4.93
N ASP A 223 17.46 1.72 -5.76
CA ASP A 223 17.51 3.13 -5.34
C ASP A 223 16.26 3.89 -5.77
N ASP A 224 15.92 4.95 -5.04
CA ASP A 224 14.86 5.86 -5.40
C ASP A 224 15.18 6.66 -6.67
N ALA A 225 14.24 7.45 -7.15
CA ALA A 225 14.36 8.24 -8.36
C ALA A 225 15.50 9.27 -8.31
N ASP A 226 15.80 9.79 -7.13
CA ASP A 226 16.86 10.75 -6.87
C ASP A 226 18.25 10.09 -6.62
N GLY A 227 18.34 8.76 -6.75
CA GLY A 227 19.55 7.98 -6.53
C GLY A 227 19.85 7.71 -5.06
N THR A 228 18.97 8.09 -4.14
CA THR A 228 19.09 7.77 -2.72
C THR A 228 18.41 6.43 -2.38
N ARG A 229 18.72 5.90 -1.20
CA ARG A 229 18.02 4.73 -0.64
C ARG A 229 17.62 5.07 0.79
N PRO A 230 16.49 5.79 0.96
CA PRO A 230 16.01 6.16 2.28
C PRO A 230 15.60 4.92 3.07
N HIS A 231 15.86 4.95 4.37
CA HIS A 231 15.46 3.87 5.27
C HIS A 231 14.84 4.47 6.53
N PHE A 232 13.53 4.61 6.52
CA PHE A 232 12.77 5.36 7.51
C PHE A 232 12.99 4.85 8.95
N VAL A 233 12.85 3.56 9.19
CA VAL A 233 13.00 2.98 10.54
C VAL A 233 14.44 3.08 11.04
N ARG A 234 15.44 2.95 10.18
CA ARG A 234 16.86 3.14 10.57
C ARG A 234 17.13 4.59 10.97
N TRP A 235 16.55 5.54 10.24
CA TRP A 235 16.64 6.95 10.61
C TRP A 235 15.94 7.22 11.96
N LEU A 236 14.73 6.70 12.19
CA LEU A 236 14.03 6.81 13.47
C LEU A 236 14.86 6.22 14.61
N ALA A 237 15.43 5.05 14.43
CA ALA A 237 16.26 4.41 15.46
C ALA A 237 17.49 5.26 15.85
N ALA A 238 18.06 5.99 14.89
CA ALA A 238 19.22 6.84 15.13
C ALA A 238 18.85 8.21 15.74
N ASN A 239 17.68 8.77 15.41
CA ASN A 239 17.35 10.16 15.73
C ASN A 239 16.16 10.28 16.69
N MET A 240 15.25 9.29 16.73
CA MET A 240 14.04 9.27 17.56
C MET A 240 13.85 7.86 18.16
N PRO A 241 14.80 7.37 18.99
CA PRO A 241 14.83 5.98 19.45
C PRO A 241 13.59 5.56 20.26
N GLU A 242 12.95 6.49 20.95
CA GLU A 242 11.72 6.21 21.70
C GLU A 242 10.54 5.91 20.75
N VAL A 243 10.45 6.64 19.64
CA VAL A 243 9.46 6.38 18.58
C VAL A 243 9.72 5.03 17.92
N ALA A 244 10.96 4.79 17.53
CA ALA A 244 11.38 3.53 16.94
C ALA A 244 11.10 2.31 17.84
N ALA A 245 11.30 2.44 19.14
CA ALA A 245 11.00 1.38 20.12
C ALA A 245 9.50 1.06 20.23
N GLY A 246 8.64 2.04 19.95
CA GLY A 246 7.19 1.86 19.89
C GLY A 246 6.71 1.17 18.60
N MET A 247 7.50 1.24 17.53
CA MET A 247 7.22 0.61 16.23
C MET A 247 7.81 -0.79 16.20
N LYS A 248 7.18 -1.72 16.92
CA LYS A 248 7.59 -3.13 16.86
C LYS A 248 7.31 -3.68 15.48
N ARG A 249 8.36 -4.16 14.82
CA ARG A 249 8.26 -4.82 13.53
C ARG A 249 7.52 -6.15 13.66
N ALA A 250 6.89 -6.54 12.58
CA ALA A 250 6.42 -7.90 12.36
C ALA A 250 7.65 -8.80 12.21
N ASP A 251 8.16 -9.28 13.33
CA ASP A 251 9.09 -10.41 13.36
C ASP A 251 8.30 -11.73 13.20
N ASP A 252 8.98 -12.85 13.28
CA ASP A 252 8.34 -14.16 13.20
C ASP A 252 7.22 -14.36 14.25
N GLY A 253 7.25 -13.63 15.37
CA GLY A 253 6.21 -13.62 16.40
C GLY A 253 4.86 -13.08 15.90
N LEU A 254 4.83 -12.15 14.96
CA LEU A 254 3.59 -11.65 14.36
C LEU A 254 2.84 -12.78 13.63
N TYR A 255 3.55 -13.56 12.85
CA TYR A 255 2.97 -14.66 12.08
C TYR A 255 2.57 -15.85 12.96
N ALA A 256 3.15 -15.99 14.15
CA ALA A 256 2.74 -17.00 15.13
C ALA A 256 1.30 -16.78 15.64
N TYR A 257 0.81 -15.54 15.66
CA TYR A 257 -0.60 -15.23 15.97
C TYR A 257 -1.56 -15.47 14.81
N TRP A 258 -1.05 -15.63 13.58
CA TRP A 258 -1.82 -15.78 12.37
C TRP A 258 -1.78 -17.20 11.84
N GLY A 259 -1.69 -18.16 12.73
CA GLY A 259 -1.75 -19.58 12.39
C GLY A 259 -3.06 -19.94 11.69
N GLU A 260 -3.02 -20.98 10.89
CA GLU A 260 -4.21 -21.60 10.32
C GLU A 260 -4.99 -22.29 11.44
N MET A 261 -6.30 -22.05 11.48
CA MET A 261 -7.17 -22.92 12.28
C MET A 261 -7.16 -24.32 11.64
N PRO A 262 -7.07 -25.38 12.42
CA PRO A 262 -7.03 -26.75 11.90
C PRO A 262 -8.41 -27.24 11.39
N TYR A 263 -9.24 -26.32 10.88
CA TYR A 263 -10.47 -26.70 10.20
C TYR A 263 -10.13 -27.15 8.80
N ARG A 264 -10.33 -28.44 8.56
CA ARG A 264 -10.52 -28.92 7.21
C ARG A 264 -11.85 -28.34 6.72
N THR A 265 -11.83 -27.49 5.70
CA THR A 265 -13.03 -27.20 4.92
C THR A 265 -13.58 -28.56 4.47
N PRO A 266 -14.87 -28.86 4.70
CA PRO A 266 -15.48 -30.02 4.05
C PRO A 266 -15.29 -29.86 2.56
N GLY A 267 -14.68 -30.86 1.91
CA GLY A 267 -14.51 -30.91 0.46
C GLY A 267 -15.85 -31.01 -0.26
#